data_eb23ec41984c6c8f9eac8c64feacedd1
#
_entry.id   eb23ec41984c6c8f9eac8c64feacedd1
#
_cell.length_a   1.000
_cell.length_b   1.000
_cell.length_c   1.000
_cell.angle_alpha   90.00
_cell.angle_beta   90.00
_cell.angle_gamma   90.00
#
_symmetry.space_group_name_H-M   'P 1'
#
loop_
_entity.id
_entity.type
_entity.pdbx_description
1 polymer ?
#
loop_
_entity_poly.entity_id
_entity_poly.type
_entity_poly.pdbx_seq_one_letter_code
_entity_poly.pdbx_strand_id
1 'polypeptide(L)'
;DTSYTVMYLAKEKGYEVYAACANTGGFSAEQLKTNEENAYKLGATKYVTLDVTHEYYEKSLKFMVYGNVLRNNVYPISVSSERIFQGMAIARYAKEIGADAIAHGSTGAGNDQVRFDMTFLVMCPDMEIITLTRDSNLSRQEEVDYLNSHGFSADFTKLKYSYNVGIWGTSICGGEILDSKQGLPETAYLKQVTKTGTEQLALTFEKGELKAVNGEHFDDPIAAICKVEEIGAAYGIGRDMHVGDTIIGIKGRVGFEAAAPMLIIGA
;
A
#
# COMPACT_ATOMS: atom_id res chain seq x y z
N ASP A 1 6.62 -4.01 -12.11
CA ASP A 1 7.83 -3.78 -11.29
C ASP A 1 8.17 -5.03 -10.45
N THR A 2 7.43 -5.36 -9.35
CA THR A 2 7.76 -6.51 -8.48
C THR A 2 7.72 -7.85 -9.24
N SER A 3 6.72 -8.08 -10.09
CA SER A 3 6.62 -9.31 -10.89
C SER A 3 7.82 -9.49 -11.81
N TYR A 4 8.27 -8.41 -12.46
CA TYR A 4 9.49 -8.40 -13.25
C TYR A 4 10.70 -8.79 -12.40
N THR A 5 10.87 -8.14 -11.23
CA THR A 5 11.99 -8.42 -10.32
C THR A 5 12.04 -9.89 -9.91
N VAL A 6 10.91 -10.48 -9.50
CA VAL A 6 10.85 -11.90 -9.11
C VAL A 6 11.28 -12.80 -10.27
N MET A 7 10.69 -12.59 -11.46
CA MET A 7 10.97 -13.45 -12.62
C MET A 7 12.43 -13.30 -13.09
N TYR A 8 12.94 -12.09 -13.16
CA TYR A 8 14.31 -11.82 -13.60
C TYR A 8 15.34 -12.45 -12.66
N LEU A 9 15.18 -12.29 -11.34
CA LEU A 9 16.08 -12.88 -10.35
C LEU A 9 16.05 -14.41 -10.41
N ALA A 10 14.88 -15.01 -10.54
CA ALA A 10 14.73 -16.45 -10.61
C ALA A 10 15.29 -17.03 -11.93
N LYS A 11 14.93 -16.44 -13.08
CA LYS A 11 15.24 -17.03 -14.39
C LYS A 11 16.59 -16.61 -14.96
N GLU A 12 16.95 -15.32 -14.85
CA GLU A 12 18.18 -14.81 -15.46
C GLU A 12 19.37 -14.87 -14.50
N LYS A 13 19.13 -14.68 -13.20
CA LYS A 13 20.18 -14.74 -12.19
C LYS A 13 20.32 -16.08 -11.51
N GLY A 14 19.31 -16.96 -11.64
CA GLY A 14 19.32 -18.27 -11.01
C GLY A 14 19.24 -18.21 -9.49
N TYR A 15 18.68 -17.13 -8.94
CA TYR A 15 18.53 -16.97 -7.48
C TYR A 15 17.37 -17.82 -6.95
N GLU A 16 17.53 -18.29 -5.73
CA GLU A 16 16.42 -18.87 -4.97
C GLU A 16 15.57 -17.74 -4.40
N VAL A 17 14.43 -17.47 -5.03
CA VAL A 17 13.59 -16.31 -4.71
C VAL A 17 12.49 -16.66 -3.72
N TYR A 18 12.51 -16.05 -2.55
CA TYR A 18 11.43 -16.09 -1.56
C TYR A 18 10.59 -14.82 -1.69
N ALA A 19 9.41 -14.93 -2.27
CA ALA A 19 8.51 -13.80 -2.42
C ALA A 19 7.73 -13.54 -1.13
N ALA A 20 7.69 -12.30 -0.68
CA ALA A 20 6.98 -11.91 0.53
C ALA A 20 6.04 -10.74 0.27
N CYS A 21 4.79 -10.86 0.73
CA CYS A 21 3.78 -9.81 0.70
C CYS A 21 3.48 -9.35 2.12
N ALA A 22 3.83 -8.12 2.47
CA ALA A 22 3.45 -7.53 3.74
C ALA A 22 2.06 -6.90 3.63
N ASN A 23 1.09 -7.53 4.27
CA ASN A 23 -0.32 -7.10 4.25
C ASN A 23 -0.60 -6.10 5.38
N THR A 24 -1.05 -4.91 5.01
CA THR A 24 -1.49 -3.82 5.88
C THR A 24 -3.03 -3.69 5.93
N GLY A 25 -3.76 -4.78 5.65
CA GLY A 25 -5.22 -4.82 5.66
C GLY A 25 -5.87 -4.38 4.34
N GLY A 26 -5.08 -4.24 3.26
CA GLY A 26 -5.59 -3.81 1.95
C GLY A 26 -6.01 -4.94 1.01
N PHE A 27 -5.67 -6.19 1.31
CA PHE A 27 -5.93 -7.33 0.44
C PHE A 27 -7.04 -8.22 0.97
N SER A 28 -7.95 -8.64 0.09
CA SER A 28 -8.88 -9.74 0.38
C SER A 28 -8.16 -11.09 0.39
N ALA A 29 -8.78 -12.10 1.00
CA ALA A 29 -8.24 -13.48 0.99
C ALA A 29 -8.04 -14.02 -0.43
N GLU A 30 -8.93 -13.67 -1.37
CA GLU A 30 -8.82 -14.07 -2.77
C GLU A 30 -7.63 -13.38 -3.47
N GLN A 31 -7.41 -12.08 -3.19
CA GLN A 31 -6.26 -11.35 -3.71
C GLN A 31 -4.94 -11.91 -3.18
N LEU A 32 -4.86 -12.25 -1.89
CA LEU A 32 -3.67 -12.87 -1.30
C LEU A 32 -3.36 -14.23 -1.94
N LYS A 33 -4.39 -15.05 -2.18
CA LYS A 33 -4.25 -16.32 -2.91
C LYS A 33 -3.76 -16.11 -4.33
N THR A 34 -4.32 -15.14 -5.04
CA THR A 34 -3.89 -14.80 -6.41
C THR A 34 -2.43 -14.32 -6.42
N ASN A 35 -2.01 -13.54 -5.42
CA ASN A 35 -0.62 -13.09 -5.28
C ASN A 35 0.33 -14.27 -5.09
N GLU A 36 -0.04 -15.24 -4.25
CA GLU A 36 0.72 -16.48 -4.04
C GLU A 36 0.85 -17.29 -5.34
N GLU A 37 -0.25 -17.55 -6.03
CA GLU A 37 -0.25 -18.29 -7.29
C GLU A 37 0.62 -17.60 -8.35
N ASN A 38 0.56 -16.27 -8.42
CA ASN A 38 1.37 -15.49 -9.35
C ASN A 38 2.86 -15.52 -8.97
N ALA A 39 3.21 -15.46 -7.69
CA ALA A 39 4.59 -15.56 -7.24
C ALA A 39 5.24 -16.88 -7.71
N TYR A 40 4.55 -18.01 -7.57
CA TYR A 40 5.06 -19.29 -8.06
C TYR A 40 5.17 -19.35 -9.58
N LYS A 41 4.19 -18.81 -10.33
CA LYS A 41 4.26 -18.71 -11.81
C LYS A 41 5.45 -17.85 -12.28
N LEU A 42 5.83 -16.85 -11.50
CA LEU A 42 6.99 -15.99 -11.78
C LEU A 42 8.33 -16.64 -11.45
N GLY A 43 8.32 -17.79 -10.78
CA GLY A 43 9.53 -18.57 -10.46
C GLY A 43 9.98 -18.43 -9.01
N ALA A 44 9.17 -17.87 -8.12
CA ALA A 44 9.49 -17.87 -6.69
C ALA A 44 9.54 -19.33 -6.16
N THR A 45 10.53 -19.64 -5.35
CA THR A 45 10.67 -20.91 -4.66
C THR A 45 9.68 -21.01 -3.50
N LYS A 46 9.42 -19.89 -2.83
CA LYS A 46 8.48 -19.81 -1.71
C LYS A 46 7.74 -18.49 -1.73
N TYR A 47 6.52 -18.49 -1.21
CA TYR A 47 5.73 -17.29 -0.95
C TYR A 47 5.28 -17.23 0.50
N VAL A 48 5.22 -16.03 1.06
CA VAL A 48 4.67 -15.76 2.40
C VAL A 48 3.85 -14.47 2.40
N THR A 49 2.73 -14.50 3.10
CA THR A 49 2.01 -13.29 3.50
C THR A 49 2.36 -12.96 4.94
N LEU A 50 2.88 -11.77 5.17
CA LEU A 50 3.23 -11.22 6.48
C LEU A 50 2.14 -10.24 6.89
N ASP A 51 1.28 -10.63 7.82
CA ASP A 51 0.26 -9.73 8.37
C ASP A 51 0.89 -8.77 9.37
N VAL A 52 0.82 -7.49 9.08
CA VAL A 52 1.35 -6.41 9.92
C VAL A 52 0.25 -5.45 10.40
N THR A 53 -1.01 -5.78 10.19
CA THR A 53 -2.16 -4.91 10.43
C THR A 53 -2.24 -4.44 11.87
N HIS A 54 -2.16 -5.37 12.84
CA HIS A 54 -2.21 -5.04 14.27
C HIS A 54 -0.96 -4.30 14.74
N GLU A 55 0.23 -4.69 14.26
CA GLU A 55 1.47 -3.97 14.59
C GLU A 55 1.41 -2.52 14.07
N TYR A 56 0.88 -2.33 12.86
CA TYR A 56 0.69 -1.01 12.26
C TYR A 56 -0.30 -0.16 13.07
N TYR A 57 -1.42 -0.74 13.52
CA TYR A 57 -2.36 -0.05 14.40
C TYR A 57 -1.68 0.35 15.72
N GLU A 58 -1.10 -0.61 16.44
CA GLU A 58 -0.56 -0.42 17.78
C GLU A 58 0.62 0.54 17.85
N LYS A 59 1.45 0.57 16.81
CA LYS A 59 2.67 1.39 16.79
C LYS A 59 2.56 2.68 15.98
N SER A 60 1.48 2.88 15.23
CA SER A 60 1.31 4.06 14.39
C SER A 60 -0.11 4.62 14.41
N LEU A 61 -1.12 3.87 13.93
CA LEU A 61 -2.43 4.44 13.63
C LEU A 61 -3.11 5.06 14.84
N LYS A 62 -3.11 4.39 15.99
CA LYS A 62 -3.72 4.94 17.20
C LYS A 62 -3.08 6.26 17.64
N PHE A 63 -1.78 6.43 17.43
CA PHE A 63 -1.10 7.69 17.74
C PHE A 63 -1.41 8.79 16.72
N MET A 64 -1.68 8.42 15.46
CA MET A 64 -2.16 9.39 14.46
C MET A 64 -3.57 9.88 14.80
N VAL A 65 -4.43 9.01 15.35
CA VAL A 65 -5.75 9.41 15.89
C VAL A 65 -5.56 10.33 17.10
N TYR A 66 -4.76 9.94 18.10
CA TYR A 66 -4.53 10.74 19.30
C TYR A 66 -3.96 12.15 19.01
N GLY A 67 -3.12 12.24 17.98
CA GLY A 67 -2.47 13.47 17.57
C GLY A 67 -3.22 14.27 16.51
N ASN A 68 -4.38 13.83 16.03
CA ASN A 68 -5.11 14.41 14.90
C ASN A 68 -4.21 14.64 13.69
N VAL A 69 -3.43 13.60 13.30
CA VAL A 69 -2.35 13.74 12.34
C VAL A 69 -2.89 13.74 10.91
N LEU A 70 -2.98 14.92 10.32
CA LEU A 70 -3.27 15.15 8.91
C LEU A 70 -2.18 16.02 8.29
N ARG A 71 -1.55 15.56 7.24
CA ARG A 71 -0.60 16.39 6.48
C ARG A 71 -1.37 17.44 5.67
N ASN A 72 -1.02 18.71 5.88
CA ASN A 72 -1.70 19.87 5.29
C ASN A 72 -3.22 19.93 5.60
N ASN A 73 -3.65 19.36 6.72
CA ASN A 73 -5.05 19.22 7.13
C ASN A 73 -5.95 18.43 6.13
N VAL A 74 -5.36 17.62 5.27
CA VAL A 74 -6.07 16.90 4.21
C VAL A 74 -5.70 15.43 4.19
N TYR A 75 -4.39 15.10 4.17
CA TYR A 75 -3.92 13.76 3.89
C TYR A 75 -3.59 12.97 5.18
N PRO A 76 -4.23 11.82 5.43
CA PRO A 76 -4.05 11.04 6.66
C PRO A 76 -2.76 10.20 6.71
N ILE A 77 -1.79 10.48 5.84
CA ILE A 77 -0.45 9.87 5.79
C ILE A 77 -0.51 8.33 5.64
N SER A 78 -1.52 7.79 4.97
CA SER A 78 -1.75 6.35 4.85
C SER A 78 -0.54 5.60 4.29
N VAL A 79 -0.15 5.89 3.04
CA VAL A 79 0.93 5.17 2.35
C VAL A 79 2.28 5.34 3.04
N SER A 80 2.61 6.57 3.45
CA SER A 80 3.95 6.84 4.02
C SER A 80 4.18 6.11 5.33
N SER A 81 3.17 5.95 6.16
CA SER A 81 3.30 5.23 7.44
C SER A 81 3.34 3.72 7.24
N GLU A 82 2.48 3.16 6.39
CA GLU A 82 2.41 1.70 6.19
C GLU A 82 3.69 1.11 5.58
N ARG A 83 4.37 1.85 4.67
CA ARG A 83 5.59 1.36 4.00
C ARG A 83 6.70 1.01 4.97
N ILE A 84 6.81 1.72 6.08
CA ILE A 84 7.79 1.41 7.12
C ILE A 84 7.48 0.04 7.75
N PHE A 85 6.23 -0.24 8.10
CA PHE A 85 5.82 -1.53 8.68
C PHE A 85 5.99 -2.67 7.68
N GLN A 86 5.68 -2.44 6.41
CA GLN A 86 5.94 -3.40 5.34
C GLN A 86 7.43 -3.70 5.22
N GLY A 87 8.28 -2.68 5.14
CA GLY A 87 9.73 -2.84 5.09
C GLY A 87 10.30 -3.57 6.31
N MET A 88 9.83 -3.22 7.52
CA MET A 88 10.25 -3.88 8.76
C MET A 88 9.89 -5.37 8.78
N ALA A 89 8.69 -5.74 8.30
CA ALA A 89 8.27 -7.13 8.24
C ALA A 89 9.13 -7.94 7.25
N ILE A 90 9.38 -7.38 6.07
CA ILE A 90 10.26 -7.99 5.05
C ILE A 90 11.68 -8.17 5.61
N ALA A 91 12.24 -7.14 6.26
CA ALA A 91 13.57 -7.21 6.85
C ALA A 91 13.67 -8.29 7.94
N ARG A 92 12.66 -8.42 8.81
CA ARG A 92 12.60 -9.49 9.81
C ARG A 92 12.55 -10.87 9.18
N TYR A 93 11.69 -11.04 8.17
CA TYR A 93 11.58 -12.30 7.46
C TYR A 93 12.88 -12.66 6.71
N ALA A 94 13.53 -11.70 6.06
CA ALA A 94 14.81 -11.93 5.39
C ALA A 94 15.88 -12.43 6.36
N LYS A 95 15.96 -11.85 7.58
CA LYS A 95 16.85 -12.34 8.64
C LYS A 95 16.50 -13.74 9.13
N GLU A 96 15.20 -14.01 9.32
CA GLU A 96 14.71 -15.30 9.79
C GLU A 96 15.11 -16.45 8.85
N ILE A 97 15.03 -16.21 7.54
CA ILE A 97 15.39 -17.22 6.55
C ILE A 97 16.87 -17.23 6.16
N GLY A 98 17.67 -16.29 6.69
CA GLY A 98 19.08 -16.15 6.35
C GLY A 98 19.30 -15.73 4.89
N ALA A 99 18.50 -14.81 4.39
CA ALA A 99 18.63 -14.32 3.02
C ALA A 99 19.94 -13.54 2.82
N ASP A 100 20.55 -13.67 1.64
CA ASP A 100 21.75 -12.93 1.25
C ASP A 100 21.44 -11.50 0.79
N ALA A 101 20.24 -11.29 0.24
CA ALA A 101 19.79 -10.02 -0.32
C ALA A 101 18.29 -9.77 -0.13
N ILE A 102 17.90 -8.51 -0.19
CA ILE A 102 16.49 -8.08 -0.22
C ILE A 102 16.22 -7.34 -1.52
N ALA A 103 15.20 -7.73 -2.28
CA ALA A 103 14.83 -7.08 -3.52
C ALA A 103 13.50 -6.34 -3.42
N HIS A 104 13.38 -5.19 -4.07
CA HIS A 104 12.11 -4.50 -4.25
C HIS A 104 12.00 -3.84 -5.63
N GLY A 105 10.76 -3.69 -6.12
CA GLY A 105 10.45 -3.11 -7.44
C GLY A 105 10.11 -1.62 -7.42
N SER A 106 10.52 -0.85 -6.41
CA SER A 106 10.20 0.57 -6.37
C SER A 106 10.97 1.36 -7.42
N THR A 107 10.26 2.27 -8.11
CA THR A 107 10.86 3.15 -9.13
C THR A 107 11.65 4.30 -8.50
N GLY A 108 12.59 4.87 -9.25
CA GLY A 108 13.42 5.99 -8.81
C GLY A 108 12.68 7.33 -8.62
N ALA A 109 11.48 7.47 -9.16
CA ALA A 109 10.71 8.72 -9.09
C ALA A 109 9.94 8.91 -7.78
N GLY A 110 9.56 7.82 -7.09
CA GLY A 110 8.72 7.85 -5.89
C GLY A 110 9.51 7.90 -4.58
N ASN A 111 8.78 8.07 -3.48
CA ASN A 111 9.35 8.03 -2.13
C ASN A 111 9.49 6.62 -1.56
N ASP A 112 8.82 5.63 -2.14
CA ASP A 112 8.79 4.27 -1.60
C ASP A 112 10.17 3.61 -1.62
N GLN A 113 10.96 3.86 -2.67
CA GLN A 113 12.36 3.41 -2.73
C GLN A 113 13.16 3.86 -1.50
N VAL A 114 13.02 5.13 -1.10
CA VAL A 114 13.78 5.67 0.04
C VAL A 114 13.30 5.07 1.35
N ARG A 115 11.99 4.86 1.51
CA ARG A 115 11.42 4.24 2.71
C ARG A 115 11.89 2.82 2.89
N PHE A 116 11.89 2.03 1.81
CA PHE A 116 12.36 0.65 1.84
C PHE A 116 13.87 0.58 2.04
N ASP A 117 14.65 1.30 1.23
CA ASP A 117 16.12 1.33 1.37
C ASP A 117 16.54 1.73 2.78
N MET A 118 15.97 2.82 3.33
CA MET A 118 16.26 3.26 4.70
C MET A 118 15.94 2.17 5.73
N THR A 119 14.77 1.53 5.59
CA THR A 119 14.36 0.49 6.53
C THR A 119 15.30 -0.72 6.45
N PHE A 120 15.68 -1.14 5.25
CA PHE A 120 16.58 -2.28 5.05
C PHE A 120 18.02 -1.97 5.50
N LEU A 121 18.54 -0.79 5.19
CA LEU A 121 19.87 -0.36 5.65
C LEU A 121 19.98 -0.31 7.18
N VAL A 122 18.90 0.11 7.86
CA VAL A 122 18.86 0.13 9.33
C VAL A 122 18.73 -1.26 9.93
N MET A 123 17.84 -2.07 9.37
CA MET A 123 17.50 -3.37 9.94
C MET A 123 18.40 -4.51 9.47
N CYS A 124 18.94 -4.43 8.27
CA CYS A 124 19.75 -5.46 7.62
C CYS A 124 21.00 -4.83 6.96
N PRO A 125 21.88 -4.17 7.74
CA PRO A 125 22.98 -3.36 7.17
C PRO A 125 23.99 -4.17 6.33
N ASP A 126 24.07 -5.47 6.55
CA ASP A 126 24.99 -6.37 5.86
C ASP A 126 24.36 -7.09 4.65
N MET A 127 23.06 -6.89 4.39
CA MET A 127 22.36 -7.48 3.25
C MET A 127 22.43 -6.57 2.03
N GLU A 128 22.64 -7.17 0.87
CA GLU A 128 22.52 -6.46 -0.41
C GLU A 128 21.06 -6.03 -0.67
N ILE A 129 20.86 -4.80 -1.15
CA ILE A 129 19.54 -4.31 -1.59
C ILE A 129 19.53 -4.30 -3.12
N ILE A 130 18.67 -5.12 -3.72
CA ILE A 130 18.53 -5.26 -5.18
C ILE A 130 17.33 -4.45 -5.65
N THR A 131 17.56 -3.52 -6.60
CA THR A 131 16.57 -2.55 -7.08
C THR A 131 16.52 -2.50 -8.62
N LEU A 132 16.23 -3.64 -9.24
CA LEU A 132 16.33 -3.82 -10.70
C LEU A 132 15.56 -2.76 -11.50
N THR A 133 14.31 -2.46 -11.12
CA THR A 133 13.47 -1.47 -11.83
C THR A 133 14.11 -0.08 -11.81
N ARG A 134 14.66 0.34 -10.68
CA ARG A 134 15.34 1.62 -10.52
C ARG A 134 16.67 1.65 -11.27
N ASP A 135 17.47 0.61 -11.11
CA ASP A 135 18.86 0.61 -11.58
C ASP A 135 18.94 0.37 -13.11
N SER A 136 18.00 -0.40 -13.66
CA SER A 136 17.91 -0.63 -15.12
C SER A 136 17.16 0.46 -15.86
N ASN A 137 16.47 1.36 -15.13
CA ASN A 137 15.64 2.45 -15.69
C ASN A 137 14.64 1.97 -16.77
N LEU A 138 14.09 0.76 -16.55
CA LEU A 138 13.12 0.18 -17.47
C LEU A 138 11.79 0.91 -17.40
N SER A 139 11.18 1.09 -18.55
CA SER A 139 9.80 1.51 -18.64
C SER A 139 8.86 0.36 -18.26
N ARG A 140 7.67 0.70 -17.79
CA ARG A 140 6.64 -0.30 -17.47
C ARG A 140 6.28 -1.19 -18.67
N GLN A 141 6.35 -0.65 -19.89
CA GLN A 141 6.09 -1.44 -21.10
C GLN A 141 7.17 -2.50 -21.32
N GLU A 142 8.44 -2.16 -21.14
CA GLU A 142 9.56 -3.11 -21.27
C GLU A 142 9.46 -4.23 -20.24
N GLU A 143 9.06 -3.92 -18.99
CA GLU A 143 8.82 -4.96 -17.98
C GLU A 143 7.65 -5.88 -18.36
N VAL A 144 6.56 -5.34 -18.92
CA VAL A 144 5.42 -6.12 -19.41
C VAL A 144 5.81 -7.00 -20.59
N ASP A 145 6.57 -6.48 -21.53
CA ASP A 145 7.05 -7.22 -22.71
C ASP A 145 7.96 -8.38 -22.30
N TYR A 146 8.84 -8.15 -21.31
CA TYR A 146 9.66 -9.19 -20.71
C TYR A 146 8.81 -10.31 -20.09
N LEU A 147 7.82 -9.94 -19.24
CA LEU A 147 6.93 -10.92 -18.61
C LEU A 147 6.16 -11.76 -19.64
N ASN A 148 5.62 -11.10 -20.67
CA ASN A 148 4.88 -11.76 -21.75
C ASN A 148 5.79 -12.72 -22.56
N SER A 149 7.01 -12.31 -22.86
CA SER A 149 7.97 -13.15 -23.60
C SER A 149 8.37 -14.42 -22.85
N HIS A 150 8.25 -14.39 -21.50
CA HIS A 150 8.52 -15.52 -20.62
C HIS A 150 7.27 -16.31 -20.20
N GLY A 151 6.13 -16.04 -20.87
CA GLY A 151 4.89 -16.80 -20.69
C GLY A 151 4.06 -16.41 -19.48
N PHE A 152 4.36 -15.25 -18.84
CA PHE A 152 3.51 -14.70 -17.81
C PHE A 152 2.64 -13.58 -18.40
N SER A 153 1.34 -13.87 -18.52
CA SER A 153 0.36 -12.89 -19.00
C SER A 153 -0.58 -12.52 -17.84
N ALA A 154 -0.70 -11.21 -17.58
CA ALA A 154 -1.67 -10.65 -16.65
C ALA A 154 -2.49 -9.56 -17.36
N ASP A 155 -3.63 -9.21 -16.80
CA ASP A 155 -4.41 -8.08 -17.31
C ASP A 155 -3.72 -6.76 -16.96
N PHE A 156 -2.88 -6.30 -17.88
CA PHE A 156 -2.17 -5.04 -17.76
C PHE A 156 -3.01 -3.82 -18.20
N THR A 157 -4.26 -4.01 -18.63
CA THR A 157 -5.14 -2.91 -19.06
C THR A 157 -5.55 -2.01 -17.90
N LYS A 158 -5.47 -2.52 -16.67
CA LYS A 158 -5.71 -1.77 -15.42
C LYS A 158 -4.53 -0.90 -14.97
N LEU A 159 -3.46 -0.81 -15.76
CA LEU A 159 -2.23 -0.09 -15.41
C LEU A 159 -2.33 1.44 -15.50
N LYS A 160 -3.49 1.99 -15.86
CA LYS A 160 -3.69 3.44 -15.91
C LYS A 160 -3.43 4.12 -14.57
N TYR A 161 -3.78 3.45 -13.48
CA TYR A 161 -3.58 3.92 -12.11
C TYR A 161 -2.69 2.95 -11.33
N SER A 162 -1.91 3.50 -10.41
CA SER A 162 -1.22 2.75 -9.38
C SER A 162 -1.96 2.92 -8.07
N TYR A 163 -2.41 1.82 -7.49
CA TYR A 163 -3.13 1.79 -6.23
C TYR A 163 -2.25 1.29 -5.09
N ASN A 164 -2.32 1.96 -3.95
CA ASN A 164 -1.79 1.43 -2.70
C ASN A 164 -2.94 1.35 -1.72
N VAL A 165 -3.35 0.14 -1.40
CA VAL A 165 -4.52 -0.15 -0.56
C VAL A 165 -4.05 -0.63 0.80
N GLY A 166 -4.53 0.02 1.85
CA GLY A 166 -4.26 -0.35 3.25
C GLY A 166 -5.45 -0.01 4.14
N ILE A 167 -5.39 -0.42 5.39
CA ILE A 167 -6.47 -0.18 6.36
C ILE A 167 -6.72 1.30 6.63
N TRP A 168 -5.69 2.16 6.47
CA TRP A 168 -5.76 3.60 6.75
C TRP A 168 -6.04 4.45 5.51
N GLY A 169 -6.45 3.84 4.42
CA GLY A 169 -6.84 4.48 3.17
C GLY A 169 -6.13 3.95 1.95
N THR A 170 -6.63 4.35 0.81
CA THR A 170 -6.11 3.98 -0.52
C THR A 170 -5.56 5.21 -1.20
N SER A 171 -4.34 5.15 -1.73
CA SER A 171 -3.83 6.17 -2.64
C SER A 171 -3.95 5.75 -4.09
N ILE A 172 -4.18 6.72 -4.97
CA ILE A 172 -4.42 6.55 -6.41
C ILE A 172 -3.48 7.51 -7.15
N CYS A 173 -2.52 6.93 -7.89
CA CYS A 173 -1.55 7.71 -8.65
C CYS A 173 -1.65 7.41 -10.14
N GLY A 174 -1.28 8.37 -10.98
CA GLY A 174 -1.30 8.22 -12.44
C GLY A 174 -2.62 8.66 -13.08
N GLY A 175 -2.83 8.27 -14.34
CA GLY A 175 -4.02 8.65 -15.09
C GLY A 175 -4.15 10.16 -15.29
N GLU A 176 -5.36 10.68 -15.18
CA GLU A 176 -5.70 12.08 -15.45
C GLU A 176 -4.98 13.08 -14.55
N ILE A 177 -4.63 12.67 -13.32
CA ILE A 177 -3.97 13.59 -12.37
C ILE A 177 -2.50 13.88 -12.69
N LEU A 178 -1.94 13.27 -13.73
CA LEU A 178 -0.65 13.68 -14.30
C LEU A 178 -0.75 15.05 -14.98
N ASP A 179 -1.94 15.41 -15.49
CA ASP A 179 -2.24 16.76 -15.96
C ASP A 179 -2.80 17.59 -14.80
N SER A 180 -2.14 18.72 -14.48
CA SER A 180 -2.54 19.58 -13.36
C SER A 180 -3.95 20.20 -13.49
N LYS A 181 -4.54 20.16 -14.68
CA LYS A 181 -5.89 20.68 -14.96
C LYS A 181 -7.01 19.66 -14.73
N GLN A 182 -6.65 18.38 -14.50
CA GLN A 182 -7.62 17.31 -14.38
C GLN A 182 -7.67 16.74 -12.95
N GLY A 183 -8.84 16.27 -12.53
CA GLY A 183 -9.06 15.50 -11.32
C GLY A 183 -9.19 14.01 -11.63
N LEU A 184 -9.30 13.19 -10.58
CA LEU A 184 -9.67 11.79 -10.74
C LEU A 184 -11.13 11.66 -11.16
N PRO A 185 -11.46 10.88 -12.19
CA PRO A 185 -12.83 10.55 -12.51
C PRO A 185 -13.41 9.59 -11.46
N GLU A 186 -14.74 9.55 -11.33
CA GLU A 186 -15.43 8.64 -10.39
C GLU A 186 -14.99 7.18 -10.57
N THR A 187 -14.76 6.75 -11.80
CA THR A 187 -14.32 5.38 -12.13
C THR A 187 -12.92 5.02 -11.64
N ALA A 188 -12.12 6.00 -11.23
CA ALA A 188 -10.78 5.76 -10.67
C ALA A 188 -10.81 5.32 -9.20
N TYR A 189 -11.86 5.64 -8.46
CA TYR A 189 -12.00 5.23 -7.07
C TYR A 189 -12.38 3.75 -6.98
N LEU A 190 -11.78 3.02 -6.04
CA LEU A 190 -12.06 1.60 -5.85
C LEU A 190 -13.41 1.35 -5.18
N LYS A 191 -13.81 2.24 -4.27
CA LYS A 191 -15.11 2.17 -3.57
C LYS A 191 -16.05 3.18 -4.17
N GLN A 192 -17.09 2.72 -4.84
CA GLN A 192 -18.06 3.58 -5.52
C GLN A 192 -19.06 4.19 -4.54
N VAL A 193 -19.54 5.41 -4.82
CA VAL A 193 -20.60 6.05 -4.06
C VAL A 193 -21.91 5.30 -4.31
N THR A 194 -22.55 4.81 -3.26
CA THR A 194 -23.79 4.02 -3.32
C THR A 194 -24.92 4.65 -2.54
N LYS A 195 -24.62 5.65 -1.69
CA LYS A 195 -25.60 6.35 -0.87
C LYS A 195 -25.58 7.85 -1.14
N THR A 196 -26.73 8.47 -0.96
CA THR A 196 -26.93 9.93 -1.06
C THR A 196 -27.70 10.43 0.18
N GLY A 197 -27.65 11.74 0.43
CA GLY A 197 -28.32 12.38 1.58
C GLY A 197 -27.43 12.38 2.83
N THR A 198 -28.08 12.37 4.00
CA THR A 198 -27.40 12.50 5.29
C THR A 198 -27.78 11.33 6.20
N GLU A 199 -26.79 10.75 6.84
CA GLU A 199 -26.96 9.70 7.86
C GLU A 199 -26.18 10.10 9.11
N GLN A 200 -26.71 9.76 10.29
CA GLN A 200 -26.01 9.98 11.54
C GLN A 200 -25.06 8.81 11.82
N LEU A 201 -23.80 9.12 12.09
CA LEU A 201 -22.79 8.15 12.51
C LEU A 201 -22.42 8.42 13.98
N ALA A 202 -22.60 7.42 14.84
CA ALA A 202 -22.19 7.48 16.24
C ALA A 202 -20.89 6.69 16.44
N LEU A 203 -19.85 7.35 16.92
CA LEU A 203 -18.56 6.75 17.26
C LEU A 203 -18.36 6.82 18.77
N THR A 204 -18.01 5.70 19.40
CA THR A 204 -17.70 5.63 20.83
C THR A 204 -16.21 5.38 21.02
N PHE A 205 -15.57 6.26 21.77
CA PHE A 205 -14.16 6.15 22.10
C PHE A 205 -13.95 5.86 23.59
N GLU A 206 -13.01 4.98 23.89
CA GLU A 206 -12.52 4.76 25.25
C GLU A 206 -11.02 5.00 25.28
N LYS A 207 -10.59 5.95 26.13
CA LYS A 207 -9.17 6.36 26.25
C LYS A 207 -8.54 6.75 24.90
N GLY A 208 -9.35 7.32 23.99
CA GLY A 208 -8.94 7.75 22.65
C GLY A 208 -8.94 6.67 21.59
N GLU A 209 -9.27 5.43 21.92
CA GLU A 209 -9.42 4.34 20.95
C GLU A 209 -10.88 4.14 20.56
N LEU A 210 -11.16 3.94 19.27
CA LEU A 210 -12.50 3.63 18.76
C LEU A 210 -12.94 2.25 19.25
N LYS A 211 -14.07 2.16 19.96
CA LYS A 211 -14.60 0.92 20.55
C LYS A 211 -15.97 0.53 20.03
N ALA A 212 -16.79 1.49 19.59
CA ALA A 212 -18.09 1.15 19.01
C ALA A 212 -18.44 2.07 17.84
N VAL A 213 -19.20 1.53 16.90
CA VAL A 213 -19.75 2.21 15.71
C VAL A 213 -21.25 1.97 15.69
N ASN A 214 -22.07 3.04 15.75
CA ASN A 214 -23.53 2.96 15.79
C ASN A 214 -24.06 2.02 16.90
N GLY A 215 -23.36 1.96 18.04
CA GLY A 215 -23.71 1.09 19.18
C GLY A 215 -23.23 -0.37 19.08
N GLU A 216 -22.67 -0.79 17.96
CA GLU A 216 -21.99 -2.08 17.81
C GLU A 216 -20.57 -2.00 18.39
N HIS A 217 -20.28 -2.83 19.39
CA HIS A 217 -18.97 -2.88 20.05
C HIS A 217 -17.99 -3.76 19.28
N PHE A 218 -16.73 -3.33 19.23
CA PHE A 218 -15.62 -4.03 18.58
C PHE A 218 -14.46 -4.23 19.56
N ASP A 219 -14.09 -5.48 19.82
CA ASP A 219 -12.90 -5.82 20.57
C ASP A 219 -11.63 -5.59 19.73
N ASP A 220 -11.74 -5.82 18.42
CA ASP A 220 -10.66 -5.58 17.45
C ASP A 220 -10.77 -4.17 16.86
N PRO A 221 -9.79 -3.28 17.10
CA PRO A 221 -9.79 -1.93 16.53
C PRO A 221 -9.71 -1.92 15.00
N ILE A 222 -9.15 -2.97 14.40
CA ILE A 222 -9.10 -3.10 12.94
C ILE A 222 -10.50 -3.26 12.37
N ALA A 223 -11.31 -4.13 12.98
CA ALA A 223 -12.70 -4.34 12.59
C ALA A 223 -13.54 -3.05 12.73
N ALA A 224 -13.30 -2.28 13.81
CA ALA A 224 -13.97 -0.99 14.00
C ALA A 224 -13.60 0.02 12.89
N ILE A 225 -12.31 0.14 12.54
CA ILE A 225 -11.84 0.99 11.44
C ILE A 225 -12.46 0.56 10.10
N CYS A 226 -12.46 -0.73 9.80
CA CYS A 226 -13.07 -1.27 8.59
C CYS A 226 -14.57 -0.95 8.51
N LYS A 227 -15.28 -0.99 9.65
CA LYS A 227 -16.70 -0.65 9.70
C LYS A 227 -16.95 0.82 9.40
N VAL A 228 -16.15 1.73 9.96
CA VAL A 228 -16.24 3.17 9.65
C VAL A 228 -15.91 3.43 8.18
N GLU A 229 -14.89 2.75 7.64
CA GLU A 229 -14.52 2.85 6.23
C GLU A 229 -15.66 2.42 5.30
N GLU A 230 -16.31 1.29 5.59
CA GLU A 230 -17.48 0.80 4.83
C GLU A 230 -18.60 1.84 4.78
N ILE A 231 -18.97 2.39 5.95
CA ILE A 231 -20.05 3.37 6.06
C ILE A 231 -19.69 4.66 5.32
N GLY A 232 -18.51 5.22 5.58
CA GLY A 232 -18.13 6.51 5.02
C GLY A 232 -17.83 6.46 3.51
N ALA A 233 -17.22 5.38 3.03
CA ALA A 233 -16.92 5.20 1.62
C ALA A 233 -18.20 5.12 0.77
N ALA A 234 -19.28 4.58 1.29
CA ALA A 234 -20.58 4.54 0.61
C ALA A 234 -21.13 5.94 0.26
N TYR A 235 -20.70 6.98 0.99
CA TYR A 235 -21.01 8.38 0.73
C TYR A 235 -19.90 9.14 -0.01
N GLY A 236 -18.78 8.50 -0.35
CA GLY A 236 -17.62 9.13 -0.94
C GLY A 236 -16.84 10.03 0.02
N ILE A 237 -17.01 9.87 1.33
CA ILE A 237 -16.28 10.62 2.33
C ILE A 237 -14.78 10.27 2.26
N GLY A 238 -13.92 11.25 2.54
CA GLY A 238 -12.47 11.05 2.58
C GLY A 238 -11.81 10.93 1.20
N ARG A 239 -12.48 11.32 0.12
CA ARG A 239 -11.90 11.43 -1.21
C ARG A 239 -11.34 12.83 -1.41
N ASP A 240 -10.06 12.92 -1.71
CA ASP A 240 -9.39 14.20 -1.96
C ASP A 240 -8.10 13.98 -2.76
N MET A 241 -7.36 15.06 -2.97
CA MET A 241 -6.08 15.06 -3.66
C MET A 241 -5.01 15.75 -2.82
N HIS A 242 -3.94 15.02 -2.55
CA HIS A 242 -2.77 15.56 -1.90
C HIS A 242 -1.73 15.98 -2.93
N VAL A 243 -1.17 17.18 -2.76
CA VAL A 243 0.00 17.64 -3.51
C VAL A 243 1.20 17.58 -2.57
N GLY A 244 2.18 16.76 -2.92
CA GLY A 244 3.36 16.54 -2.10
C GLY A 244 4.65 16.56 -2.89
N ASP A 245 5.75 16.69 -2.18
CA ASP A 245 7.09 16.61 -2.75
C ASP A 245 7.67 15.20 -2.54
N THR A 246 8.37 14.69 -3.55
CA THR A 246 9.24 13.53 -3.37
C THR A 246 10.59 14.00 -2.80
N ILE A 247 11.35 13.07 -2.22
CA ILE A 247 12.70 13.36 -1.69
C ILE A 247 13.64 13.91 -2.78
N ILE A 248 13.45 13.48 -4.01
CA ILE A 248 14.22 13.98 -5.16
C ILE A 248 13.71 15.32 -5.71
N GLY A 249 12.75 15.98 -5.03
CA GLY A 249 12.29 17.33 -5.36
C GLY A 249 11.21 17.40 -6.45
N ILE A 250 10.66 16.27 -6.89
CA ILE A 250 9.55 16.24 -7.85
C ILE A 250 8.23 16.46 -7.09
N LYS A 251 7.43 17.43 -7.52
CA LYS A 251 6.06 17.59 -7.04
C LYS A 251 5.14 16.61 -7.74
N GLY A 252 4.33 15.91 -6.94
CA GLY A 252 3.37 14.94 -7.42
C GLY A 252 1.98 15.17 -6.85
N ARG A 253 0.98 14.75 -7.60
CA ARG A 253 -0.42 14.71 -7.17
C ARG A 253 -0.81 13.28 -6.89
N VAL A 254 -1.41 13.05 -5.74
CA VAL A 254 -1.88 11.76 -5.29
C VAL A 254 -3.34 11.90 -4.90
N GLY A 255 -4.22 11.25 -5.63
CA GLY A 255 -5.60 11.09 -5.19
C GLY A 255 -5.68 10.05 -4.09
N PHE A 256 -6.67 10.15 -3.23
CA PHE A 256 -6.88 9.15 -2.17
C PHE A 256 -8.36 9.02 -1.82
N GLU A 257 -8.70 7.87 -1.25
CA GLU A 257 -9.95 7.58 -0.55
C GLU A 257 -9.63 7.02 0.83
N ALA A 258 -10.09 7.68 1.88
CA ALA A 258 -9.72 7.39 3.25
C ALA A 258 -10.85 7.81 4.21
N ALA A 259 -12.01 7.15 4.10
CA ALA A 259 -13.20 7.52 4.85
C ALA A 259 -13.00 7.36 6.37
N ALA A 260 -12.47 6.22 6.81
CA ALA A 260 -12.25 5.95 8.22
C ALA A 260 -11.31 6.97 8.87
N PRO A 261 -10.10 7.25 8.34
CA PRO A 261 -9.23 8.26 8.92
C PRO A 261 -9.90 9.62 9.07
N MET A 262 -10.59 10.07 8.03
CA MET A 262 -11.20 11.39 8.02
C MET A 262 -12.36 11.49 9.02
N LEU A 263 -13.15 10.44 9.18
CA LEU A 263 -14.25 10.40 10.14
C LEU A 263 -13.74 10.23 11.58
N ILE A 264 -12.76 9.37 11.82
CA ILE A 264 -12.23 9.08 13.15
C ILE A 264 -11.41 10.26 13.70
N ILE A 265 -10.60 10.89 12.85
CA ILE A 265 -9.80 12.07 13.24
C ILE A 265 -10.70 13.31 13.38
N GLY A 266 -11.78 13.41 12.59
CA GLY A 266 -12.69 14.54 12.62
C GLY A 266 -13.72 14.52 13.75
N ALA A 267 -13.87 13.37 14.46
CA ALA A 267 -14.81 13.22 15.57
C ALA A 267 -14.23 13.76 16.89
#